data_5f5be61c07c3301a45a182d81ff62ac4
#
_entry.id   5f5be61c07c3301a45a182d81ff62ac4
#
_cell.length_a   1.000
_cell.length_b   1.000
_cell.length_c   1.000
_cell.angle_alpha   90.00
_cell.angle_beta   90.00
_cell.angle_gamma   90.00
#
_symmetry.space_group_name_H-M   'P 1'
#
loop_
_entity.id
_entity.type
_entity.pdbx_description
1 polymer ?
#
loop_
_entity_poly.entity_id
_entity_poly.type
_entity_poly.pdbx_seq_one_letter_code
_entity_poly.pdbx_strand_id
1 'polypeptide(L)'
;MTDTRTPPAPCAAEPPRLTRLTFHGPLSEHRAGRLVERLARTNPATVLDIGCGWGELMLRVLEAVPGATGVGIDLEAGDLARGRRAAEERGLAGRVRFLEESATGTSRGPADLVLCVGSSQALTTAEPPGLVVEALRALRGLVADGGRVLLGEGFWQRPPAEAELAGMWPGASAADHHDLGTLLDLAVEAGFRPEWTETADAGEWEEFESAYQADTEVWLAGHPDHPRAAATRERLDRHRAQWMSYRGVLGLAYLTLVPVR
;
A
#
# COMPACT_ATOMS: atom_id res chain seq x y z
N MET A 1 -12.69 -39.76 -44.80
CA MET A 1 -11.97 -38.50 -44.47
C MET A 1 -12.38 -38.15 -43.08
N THR A 2 -11.58 -38.57 -42.10
CA THR A 2 -11.79 -38.26 -40.66
C THR A 2 -11.03 -36.97 -40.34
N ASP A 3 -11.77 -35.88 -40.09
CA ASP A 3 -11.25 -34.62 -39.68
C ASP A 3 -10.73 -34.72 -38.23
N THR A 4 -9.41 -34.90 -38.07
CA THR A 4 -8.73 -34.89 -36.79
C THR A 4 -8.44 -33.44 -36.40
N ARG A 5 -9.45 -32.71 -35.89
CA ARG A 5 -9.20 -31.47 -35.20
C ARG A 5 -8.41 -31.77 -33.93
N THR A 6 -7.15 -31.37 -33.91
CA THR A 6 -6.35 -31.29 -32.69
C THR A 6 -7.09 -30.40 -31.69
N PRO A 7 -7.34 -30.85 -30.44
CA PRO A 7 -7.95 -30.00 -29.44
C PRO A 7 -7.05 -28.73 -29.23
N PRO A 8 -7.64 -27.57 -29.00
CA PRO A 8 -6.85 -26.38 -28.72
C PRO A 8 -5.96 -26.65 -27.51
N ALA A 9 -4.69 -26.22 -27.60
CA ALA A 9 -3.75 -26.31 -26.50
C ALA A 9 -4.39 -25.68 -25.24
N PRO A 10 -4.18 -26.23 -24.03
CA PRO A 10 -4.69 -25.63 -22.80
C PRO A 10 -4.25 -24.18 -22.78
N CYS A 11 -5.20 -23.28 -22.50
CA CYS A 11 -4.95 -21.84 -22.38
C CYS A 11 -3.76 -21.67 -21.43
N ALA A 12 -2.64 -21.15 -21.94
CA ALA A 12 -1.44 -21.00 -21.14
C ALA A 12 -1.78 -20.10 -19.95
N ALA A 13 -1.34 -20.49 -18.75
CA ALA A 13 -1.64 -19.78 -17.51
C ALA A 13 -1.19 -18.30 -17.62
N GLU A 14 -2.08 -17.38 -17.25
CA GLU A 14 -1.77 -15.95 -17.21
C GLU A 14 -0.65 -15.67 -16.20
N PRO A 15 0.18 -14.62 -16.42
CA PRO A 15 1.17 -14.21 -15.44
C PRO A 15 0.50 -13.96 -14.08
N PRO A 16 1.01 -14.54 -12.99
CA PRO A 16 0.48 -14.28 -11.65
C PRO A 16 0.71 -12.81 -11.26
N ARG A 17 -0.14 -12.32 -10.33
CA ARG A 17 -0.05 -10.94 -9.84
C ARG A 17 0.03 -10.92 -8.32
N LEU A 18 1.20 -10.55 -7.79
CA LEU A 18 1.43 -10.23 -6.38
C LEU A 18 1.06 -11.36 -5.40
N THR A 19 1.18 -12.64 -5.82
CA THR A 19 0.77 -13.77 -4.99
C THR A 19 1.72 -14.04 -3.82
N ARG A 20 2.94 -13.49 -3.88
CA ARG A 20 3.96 -13.63 -2.84
C ARG A 20 3.90 -12.54 -1.78
N LEU A 21 3.11 -11.48 -2.00
CA LEU A 21 3.02 -10.37 -1.06
C LEU A 21 1.95 -10.62 0.00
N THR A 22 2.31 -10.44 1.26
CA THR A 22 1.37 -10.29 2.38
C THR A 22 0.84 -8.86 2.45
N PHE A 23 1.73 -7.89 2.36
CA PHE A 23 1.42 -6.45 2.36
C PHE A 23 1.82 -5.83 1.03
N HIS A 24 1.10 -4.78 0.61
CA HIS A 24 1.42 -4.04 -0.61
C HIS A 24 2.41 -2.91 -0.33
N GLY A 25 3.51 -3.24 0.32
CA GLY A 25 4.57 -2.30 0.70
C GLY A 25 5.66 -2.98 1.52
N PRO A 26 6.79 -2.29 1.80
CA PRO A 26 7.92 -2.81 2.56
C PRO A 26 7.60 -2.91 4.06
N LEU A 27 6.76 -3.86 4.42
CA LEU A 27 6.27 -4.11 5.77
C LEU A 27 6.49 -5.57 6.14
N SER A 28 7.39 -5.81 7.11
CA SER A 28 7.62 -7.16 7.64
C SER A 28 6.48 -7.62 8.56
N GLU A 29 6.32 -8.93 8.68
CA GLU A 29 5.38 -9.56 9.63
C GLU A 29 5.63 -9.07 11.07
N HIS A 30 6.91 -8.91 11.44
CA HIS A 30 7.28 -8.43 12.77
C HIS A 30 6.84 -6.99 13.01
N ARG A 31 7.06 -6.07 12.04
CA ARG A 31 6.61 -4.68 12.17
C ARG A 31 5.09 -4.60 12.14
N ALA A 32 4.44 -5.31 11.22
CA ALA A 32 2.98 -5.37 11.15
C ALA A 32 2.37 -5.80 12.48
N GLY A 33 2.93 -6.85 13.12
CA GLY A 33 2.48 -7.30 14.44
C GLY A 33 2.58 -6.21 15.50
N ARG A 34 3.69 -5.46 15.56
CA ARG A 34 3.86 -4.34 16.49
C ARG A 34 2.88 -3.18 16.22
N LEU A 35 2.68 -2.84 14.94
CA LEU A 35 1.72 -1.80 14.56
C LEU A 35 0.31 -2.20 14.98
N VAL A 36 -0.13 -3.42 14.64
CA VAL A 36 -1.45 -3.94 15.02
C VAL A 36 -1.62 -3.95 16.55
N GLU A 37 -0.64 -4.43 17.31
CA GLU A 37 -0.70 -4.44 18.77
C GLU A 37 -0.90 -3.04 19.35
N ARG A 38 -0.15 -2.04 18.86
CA ARG A 38 -0.29 -0.65 19.32
C ARG A 38 -1.64 -0.04 18.95
N LEU A 39 -2.09 -0.23 17.72
CA LEU A 39 -3.37 0.28 17.25
C LEU A 39 -4.55 -0.39 17.97
N ALA A 40 -4.47 -1.69 18.20
CA ALA A 40 -5.51 -2.43 18.94
C ALA A 40 -5.66 -1.97 20.39
N ARG A 41 -4.59 -1.49 21.05
CA ARG A 41 -4.66 -0.94 22.43
C ARG A 41 -5.54 0.30 22.52
N THR A 42 -5.79 1.01 21.44
CA THR A 42 -6.73 2.14 21.41
C THR A 42 -8.19 1.68 21.38
N ASN A 43 -8.41 0.39 21.20
CA ASN A 43 -9.73 -0.26 21.11
C ASN A 43 -10.69 0.44 20.13
N PRO A 44 -10.29 0.63 18.86
CA PRO A 44 -11.11 1.33 17.87
C PRO A 44 -12.39 0.54 17.58
N ALA A 45 -13.57 1.21 17.61
CA ALA A 45 -14.83 0.59 17.20
C ALA A 45 -14.96 0.58 15.67
N THR A 46 -14.38 1.57 15.01
CA THR A 46 -14.46 1.75 13.55
C THR A 46 -13.06 1.93 12.93
N VAL A 47 -12.84 1.22 11.82
CA VAL A 47 -11.58 1.30 11.03
C VAL A 47 -11.91 1.70 9.60
N LEU A 48 -11.26 2.74 9.08
CA LEU A 48 -11.31 3.13 7.68
C LEU A 48 -9.94 2.93 7.05
N ASP A 49 -9.87 2.16 5.97
CA ASP A 49 -8.63 1.86 5.25
C ASP A 49 -8.68 2.47 3.85
N ILE A 50 -7.83 3.47 3.62
CA ILE A 50 -7.76 4.28 2.39
C ILE A 50 -6.75 3.68 1.42
N GLY A 51 -7.19 3.38 0.19
CA GLY A 51 -6.36 2.65 -0.77
C GLY A 51 -5.95 1.30 -0.22
N CYS A 52 -6.93 0.57 0.29
CA CYS A 52 -6.71 -0.60 1.14
C CYS A 52 -6.07 -1.80 0.43
N GLY A 53 -6.06 -1.83 -0.92
CA GLY A 53 -5.70 -3.03 -1.66
C GLY A 53 -6.55 -4.22 -1.21
N TRP A 54 -5.92 -5.28 -0.72
CA TRP A 54 -6.61 -6.42 -0.12
C TRP A 54 -6.84 -6.31 1.41
N GLY A 55 -6.52 -5.17 2.03
CA GLY A 55 -6.86 -4.82 3.41
C GLY A 55 -6.22 -5.67 4.49
N GLU A 56 -5.06 -6.28 4.25
CA GLU A 56 -4.43 -7.21 5.20
C GLU A 56 -4.22 -6.59 6.58
N LEU A 57 -3.73 -5.33 6.63
CA LEU A 57 -3.47 -4.67 7.91
C LEU A 57 -4.79 -4.37 8.66
N MET A 58 -5.82 -3.91 7.94
CA MET A 58 -7.16 -3.71 8.50
C MET A 58 -7.73 -5.02 9.06
N LEU A 59 -7.64 -6.12 8.31
CA LEU A 59 -8.15 -7.42 8.76
C LEU A 59 -7.47 -7.87 10.06
N ARG A 60 -6.15 -7.68 10.19
CA ARG A 60 -5.41 -7.99 11.43
C ARG A 60 -5.84 -7.12 12.62
N VAL A 61 -6.14 -5.85 12.39
CA VAL A 61 -6.71 -4.99 13.45
C VAL A 61 -8.07 -5.51 13.88
N LEU A 62 -8.94 -5.91 12.94
CA LEU A 62 -10.25 -6.47 13.26
C LEU A 62 -10.17 -7.80 13.99
N GLU A 63 -9.16 -8.65 13.72
CA GLU A 63 -8.89 -9.86 14.51
C GLU A 63 -8.47 -9.52 15.94
N ALA A 64 -7.59 -8.53 16.11
CA ALA A 64 -7.10 -8.11 17.41
C ALA A 64 -8.16 -7.36 18.27
N VAL A 65 -9.19 -6.77 17.63
CA VAL A 65 -10.27 -6.02 18.29
C VAL A 65 -11.63 -6.62 17.90
N PRO A 66 -12.15 -7.61 18.65
CA PRO A 66 -13.34 -8.38 18.26
C PRO A 66 -14.62 -7.57 18.05
N GLY A 67 -14.75 -6.38 18.68
CA GLY A 67 -15.90 -5.47 18.52
C GLY A 67 -15.79 -4.49 17.34
N ALA A 68 -14.63 -4.39 16.70
CA ALA A 68 -14.39 -3.43 15.63
C ALA A 68 -15.07 -3.84 14.32
N THR A 69 -15.46 -2.81 13.53
CA THR A 69 -15.91 -2.94 12.14
C THR A 69 -15.00 -2.15 11.23
N GLY A 70 -14.85 -2.59 9.98
CA GLY A 70 -13.94 -1.97 9.02
C GLY A 70 -14.58 -1.65 7.68
N VAL A 71 -14.12 -0.58 7.05
CA VAL A 71 -14.42 -0.23 5.66
C VAL A 71 -13.10 0.01 4.95
N GLY A 72 -12.80 -0.80 3.95
CA GLY A 72 -11.67 -0.60 3.02
C GLY A 72 -12.18 -0.06 1.69
N ILE A 73 -11.53 0.97 1.18
CA ILE A 73 -11.84 1.56 -0.13
C ILE A 73 -10.61 1.51 -1.04
N ASP A 74 -10.83 1.08 -2.27
CA ASP A 74 -9.80 1.00 -3.31
C ASP A 74 -10.47 1.05 -4.69
N LEU A 75 -9.69 1.27 -5.74
CA LEU A 75 -10.14 1.22 -7.14
C LEU A 75 -9.83 -0.14 -7.81
N GLU A 76 -8.97 -0.96 -7.21
CA GLU A 76 -8.54 -2.23 -7.80
C GLU A 76 -9.46 -3.37 -7.38
N ALA A 77 -10.44 -3.68 -8.24
CA ALA A 77 -11.46 -4.71 -8.00
C ALA A 77 -10.86 -6.09 -7.67
N GLY A 78 -9.71 -6.44 -8.26
CA GLY A 78 -9.01 -7.72 -8.02
C GLY A 78 -8.47 -7.84 -6.60
N ASP A 79 -7.89 -6.76 -6.08
CA ASP A 79 -7.38 -6.69 -4.72
C ASP A 79 -8.52 -6.71 -3.70
N LEU A 80 -9.60 -5.95 -3.95
CA LEU A 80 -10.81 -5.99 -3.12
C LEU A 80 -11.44 -7.40 -3.09
N ALA A 81 -11.45 -8.11 -4.21
CA ALA A 81 -11.92 -9.51 -4.25
C ALA A 81 -11.02 -10.45 -3.43
N ARG A 82 -9.70 -10.25 -3.45
CA ARG A 82 -8.75 -10.97 -2.57
C ARG A 82 -9.04 -10.68 -1.11
N GLY A 83 -9.27 -9.41 -0.75
CA GLY A 83 -9.60 -8.99 0.62
C GLY A 83 -10.91 -9.61 1.13
N ARG A 84 -11.96 -9.65 0.29
CA ARG A 84 -13.24 -10.29 0.66
C ARG A 84 -13.05 -11.78 0.97
N ARG A 85 -12.30 -12.52 0.14
CA ARG A 85 -12.00 -13.94 0.40
C ARG A 85 -11.23 -14.12 1.70
N ALA A 86 -10.19 -13.30 1.93
CA ALA A 86 -9.43 -13.35 3.19
C ALA A 86 -10.31 -13.06 4.42
N ALA A 87 -11.26 -12.13 4.31
CA ALA A 87 -12.22 -11.84 5.37
C ALA A 87 -13.19 -13.02 5.64
N GLU A 88 -13.65 -13.69 4.59
CA GLU A 88 -14.49 -14.90 4.73
C GLU A 88 -13.72 -16.02 5.41
N GLU A 89 -12.50 -16.32 4.98
CA GLU A 89 -11.64 -17.36 5.55
C GLU A 89 -11.31 -17.13 7.04
N ARG A 90 -11.26 -15.87 7.50
CA ARG A 90 -11.00 -15.47 8.89
C ARG A 90 -12.27 -15.24 9.72
N GLY A 91 -13.46 -15.46 9.13
CA GLY A 91 -14.74 -15.21 9.83
C GLY A 91 -15.04 -13.72 10.09
N LEU A 92 -14.45 -12.82 9.29
CA LEU A 92 -14.59 -11.37 9.43
C LEU A 92 -15.63 -10.76 8.46
N ALA A 93 -16.22 -11.55 7.56
CA ALA A 93 -17.12 -11.06 6.52
C ALA A 93 -18.30 -10.22 7.03
N GLY A 94 -18.79 -10.50 8.23
CA GLY A 94 -19.86 -9.71 8.88
C GLY A 94 -19.40 -8.39 9.51
N ARG A 95 -18.08 -8.13 9.57
CA ARG A 95 -17.48 -6.97 10.24
C ARG A 95 -16.70 -6.05 9.31
N VAL A 96 -16.49 -6.44 8.04
CA VAL A 96 -15.72 -5.66 7.07
C VAL A 96 -16.46 -5.49 5.76
N ARG A 97 -16.28 -4.33 5.14
CA ARG A 97 -16.77 -4.02 3.80
C ARG A 97 -15.61 -3.54 2.92
N PHE A 98 -15.49 -4.12 1.74
CA PHE A 98 -14.55 -3.68 0.71
C PHE A 98 -15.32 -3.01 -0.43
N LEU A 99 -15.06 -1.74 -0.67
CA LEU A 99 -15.81 -0.88 -1.59
C LEU A 99 -14.90 -0.42 -2.74
N GLU A 100 -15.38 -0.62 -3.96
CA GLU A 100 -14.74 -0.10 -5.17
C GLU A 100 -15.19 1.34 -5.37
N GLU A 101 -14.44 2.30 -4.82
CA GLU A 101 -14.73 3.72 -4.91
C GLU A 101 -13.48 4.58 -4.75
N SER A 102 -13.52 5.81 -5.26
CA SER A 102 -12.46 6.79 -5.06
C SER A 102 -12.44 7.29 -3.61
N ALA A 103 -11.22 7.42 -3.05
CA ALA A 103 -11.05 8.03 -1.74
C ALA A 103 -11.05 9.57 -1.79
N THR A 104 -10.89 10.16 -2.96
CA THR A 104 -10.92 11.63 -3.11
C THR A 104 -12.30 12.17 -2.73
N GLY A 105 -12.34 13.02 -1.69
CA GLY A 105 -13.57 13.59 -1.17
C GLY A 105 -14.49 12.58 -0.46
N THR A 106 -13.97 11.43 -0.04
CA THR A 106 -14.77 10.43 0.68
C THR A 106 -15.40 10.98 1.95
N SER A 107 -16.64 10.57 2.23
CA SER A 107 -17.38 10.87 3.46
C SER A 107 -17.50 9.67 4.40
N ARG A 108 -16.62 8.66 4.26
CA ARG A 108 -16.64 7.43 5.07
C ARG A 108 -16.16 7.61 6.51
N GLY A 109 -15.56 8.75 6.82
CA GLY A 109 -15.21 9.14 8.19
C GLY A 109 -16.35 9.87 8.91
N PRO A 110 -16.13 10.32 10.17
CA PRO A 110 -14.92 10.03 10.91
C PRO A 110 -14.87 8.57 11.43
N ALA A 111 -13.65 8.02 11.56
CA ALA A 111 -13.41 6.70 12.13
C ALA A 111 -12.43 6.78 13.32
N ASP A 112 -12.50 5.83 14.26
CA ASP A 112 -11.60 5.77 15.40
C ASP A 112 -10.16 5.44 15.00
N LEU A 113 -10.00 4.68 13.90
CA LEU A 113 -8.72 4.39 13.28
C LEU A 113 -8.82 4.58 11.76
N VAL A 114 -7.93 5.39 11.21
CA VAL A 114 -7.76 5.54 9.76
C VAL A 114 -6.40 4.98 9.35
N LEU A 115 -6.40 4.05 8.41
CA LEU A 115 -5.21 3.53 7.76
C LEU A 115 -5.07 4.20 6.38
N CYS A 116 -3.87 4.65 6.03
CA CYS A 116 -3.51 5.18 4.72
C CYS A 116 -2.04 4.84 4.50
N VAL A 117 -1.76 3.67 3.93
CA VAL A 117 -0.39 3.14 3.81
C VAL A 117 -0.01 3.03 2.34
N GLY A 118 0.90 3.91 1.89
CA GLY A 118 1.33 4.00 0.49
C GLY A 118 0.22 4.47 -0.47
N SER A 119 -0.76 5.23 0.03
CA SER A 119 -1.98 5.57 -0.71
C SER A 119 -2.47 7.02 -0.52
N SER A 120 -1.62 7.93 -0.04
CA SER A 120 -1.96 9.35 0.19
C SER A 120 -2.46 10.04 -1.09
N GLN A 121 -1.95 9.65 -2.26
CA GLN A 121 -2.41 10.12 -3.56
C GLN A 121 -3.87 9.78 -3.87
N ALA A 122 -4.46 8.81 -3.18
CA ALA A 122 -5.87 8.47 -3.37
C ALA A 122 -6.82 9.52 -2.75
N LEU A 123 -6.33 10.33 -1.80
CA LEU A 123 -7.12 11.32 -1.06
C LEU A 123 -7.25 12.67 -1.78
N THR A 124 -6.38 12.97 -2.73
CA THR A 124 -6.27 14.29 -3.35
C THR A 124 -5.90 14.21 -4.82
N THR A 125 -6.22 15.24 -5.58
CA THR A 125 -5.73 15.45 -6.95
C THR A 125 -4.54 16.41 -7.01
N ALA A 126 -4.04 16.85 -5.86
CA ALA A 126 -2.85 17.71 -5.80
C ALA A 126 -1.60 16.93 -6.23
N GLU A 127 -0.70 17.63 -6.91
CA GLU A 127 0.60 17.10 -7.31
C GLU A 127 1.67 17.44 -6.25
N PRO A 128 2.79 16.69 -6.21
CA PRO A 128 3.94 17.07 -5.39
C PRO A 128 4.43 18.51 -5.69
N PRO A 129 4.93 19.23 -4.68
CA PRO A 129 5.10 18.82 -3.28
C PRO A 129 3.84 18.98 -2.42
N GLY A 130 2.73 19.47 -2.96
CA GLY A 130 1.49 19.76 -2.23
C GLY A 130 0.66 18.52 -1.86
N LEU A 131 0.90 17.39 -2.50
CA LEU A 131 0.11 16.16 -2.37
C LEU A 131 -0.04 15.73 -0.90
N VAL A 132 1.08 15.58 -0.20
CA VAL A 132 1.11 15.10 1.20
C VAL A 132 0.40 16.07 2.16
N VAL A 133 0.49 17.37 1.90
CA VAL A 133 -0.18 18.41 2.72
C VAL A 133 -1.70 18.26 2.61
N GLU A 134 -2.23 18.11 1.38
CA GLU A 134 -3.65 17.94 1.16
C GLU A 134 -4.15 16.57 1.69
N ALA A 135 -3.36 15.51 1.53
CA ALA A 135 -3.66 14.20 2.08
C ALA A 135 -3.75 14.24 3.62
N LEU A 136 -2.83 14.90 4.30
CA LEU A 136 -2.86 15.07 5.75
C LEU A 136 -4.08 15.87 6.21
N ARG A 137 -4.49 16.91 5.49
CA ARG A 137 -5.72 17.67 5.76
C ARG A 137 -6.96 16.79 5.60
N ALA A 138 -7.02 15.99 4.54
CA ALA A 138 -8.11 15.05 4.33
C ALA A 138 -8.17 14.01 5.47
N LEU A 139 -7.04 13.42 5.86
CA LEU A 139 -6.95 12.48 6.97
C LEU A 139 -7.41 13.10 8.30
N ARG A 140 -7.10 14.41 8.53
CA ARG A 140 -7.56 15.09 9.74
C ARG A 140 -9.10 15.17 9.81
N GLY A 141 -9.77 15.31 8.67
CA GLY A 141 -11.24 15.28 8.57
C GLY A 141 -11.85 13.88 8.69
N LEU A 142 -11.07 12.83 8.42
CA LEU A 142 -11.54 11.44 8.41
C LEU A 142 -11.33 10.72 9.76
N VAL A 143 -10.46 11.23 10.63
CA VAL A 143 -10.22 10.63 11.94
C VAL A 143 -11.08 11.30 13.02
N ALA A 144 -11.67 10.48 13.90
CA ALA A 144 -12.43 10.95 15.04
C ALA A 144 -11.53 11.60 16.10
N ASP A 145 -12.10 12.47 16.93
CA ASP A 145 -11.40 13.03 18.10
C ASP A 145 -10.99 11.90 19.06
N GLY A 146 -9.68 11.88 19.39
CA GLY A 146 -9.08 10.82 20.19
C GLY A 146 -8.73 9.54 19.42
N GLY A 147 -9.07 9.47 18.14
CA GLY A 147 -8.69 8.37 17.24
C GLY A 147 -7.21 8.37 16.86
N ARG A 148 -6.87 7.55 15.88
CA ARG A 148 -5.50 7.43 15.33
C ARG A 148 -5.53 7.38 13.82
N VAL A 149 -4.46 7.90 13.23
CA VAL A 149 -4.14 7.66 11.82
C VAL A 149 -2.84 6.86 11.77
N LEU A 150 -2.81 5.77 11.01
CA LEU A 150 -1.56 5.16 10.57
C LEU A 150 -1.31 5.62 9.13
N LEU A 151 -0.34 6.50 8.95
CA LEU A 151 0.12 6.97 7.66
C LEU A 151 1.40 6.22 7.27
N GLY A 152 1.37 5.54 6.13
CA GLY A 152 2.56 5.01 5.45
C GLY A 152 2.90 5.93 4.29
N GLU A 153 4.01 6.67 4.37
CA GLU A 153 4.35 7.69 3.36
C GLU A 153 5.80 7.58 2.90
N GLY A 154 6.00 7.78 1.59
CA GLY A 154 7.33 7.86 0.99
C GLY A 154 8.08 9.11 1.48
N PHE A 155 9.38 8.96 1.70
CA PHE A 155 10.25 10.08 2.04
C PHE A 155 11.65 9.89 1.46
N TRP A 156 12.37 10.99 1.22
CA TRP A 156 13.78 10.90 0.85
C TRP A 156 14.65 10.64 2.08
N GLN A 157 15.32 9.48 2.12
CA GLN A 157 16.32 9.17 3.17
C GLN A 157 17.53 10.09 3.08
N ARG A 158 17.83 10.54 1.87
CA ARG A 158 18.80 11.56 1.51
C ARG A 158 18.36 12.25 0.21
N PRO A 159 18.86 13.43 -0.10
CA PRO A 159 18.58 14.06 -1.38
C PRO A 159 18.96 13.14 -2.54
N PRO A 160 18.04 12.88 -3.49
CA PRO A 160 18.36 12.07 -4.68
C PRO A 160 19.32 12.82 -5.61
N ALA A 161 20.26 12.11 -6.21
CA ALA A 161 21.07 12.65 -7.28
C ALA A 161 20.30 12.69 -8.61
N GLU A 162 20.68 13.61 -9.52
CA GLU A 162 20.03 13.73 -10.83
C GLU A 162 20.04 12.41 -11.62
N ALA A 163 21.16 11.67 -11.59
CA ALA A 163 21.28 10.36 -12.24
C ALA A 163 20.36 9.29 -11.62
N GLU A 164 20.10 9.36 -10.32
CA GLU A 164 19.16 8.46 -9.65
C GLU A 164 17.72 8.77 -10.06
N LEU A 165 17.33 10.05 -10.01
CA LEU A 165 16.01 10.50 -10.48
C LEU A 165 15.73 10.07 -11.92
N ALA A 166 16.70 10.19 -12.81
CA ALA A 166 16.57 9.79 -14.21
C ALA A 166 16.30 8.28 -14.38
N GLY A 167 16.71 7.46 -13.43
CA GLY A 167 16.48 6.01 -13.44
C GLY A 167 15.24 5.53 -12.71
N MET A 168 14.56 6.40 -11.97
CA MET A 168 13.34 6.08 -11.19
C MET A 168 12.12 5.98 -12.12
N TRP A 169 10.99 6.54 -11.74
CA TRP A 169 9.78 6.59 -12.56
C TRP A 169 9.83 7.76 -13.55
N PRO A 170 9.04 7.73 -14.63
CA PRO A 170 9.00 8.84 -15.58
C PRO A 170 8.57 10.15 -14.91
N GLY A 171 9.38 11.20 -15.07
CA GLY A 171 9.13 12.50 -14.47
C GLY A 171 9.55 12.63 -13.00
N ALA A 172 10.26 11.64 -12.44
CA ALA A 172 10.74 11.70 -11.06
C ALA A 172 11.53 12.98 -10.78
N SER A 173 11.24 13.59 -9.65
CA SER A 173 11.85 14.83 -9.20
C SER A 173 12.12 14.84 -7.70
N ALA A 174 13.04 15.71 -7.25
CA ALA A 174 13.29 15.88 -5.82
C ALA A 174 12.07 16.41 -5.04
N ALA A 175 11.09 17.01 -5.75
CA ALA A 175 9.85 17.49 -5.15
C ALA A 175 8.81 16.39 -4.88
N ASP A 176 9.01 15.16 -5.37
CA ASP A 176 8.05 14.06 -5.22
C ASP A 176 7.88 13.65 -3.76
N HIS A 177 8.93 13.74 -2.98
CA HIS A 177 8.89 13.42 -1.55
C HIS A 177 9.65 14.46 -0.73
N HIS A 178 9.25 14.59 0.53
CA HIS A 178 9.97 15.36 1.55
C HIS A 178 11.00 14.48 2.26
N ASP A 179 11.94 15.06 3.00
CA ASP A 179 12.70 14.32 4.02
C ASP A 179 11.80 13.99 5.22
N LEU A 180 12.25 13.06 6.08
CA LEU A 180 11.46 12.60 7.22
C LEU A 180 11.12 13.72 8.21
N GLY A 181 12.05 14.67 8.44
CA GLY A 181 11.82 15.80 9.35
C GLY A 181 10.70 16.70 8.84
N THR A 182 10.78 17.10 7.59
CA THR A 182 9.75 17.91 6.93
C THR A 182 8.39 17.19 6.91
N LEU A 183 8.36 15.87 6.64
CA LEU A 183 7.12 15.09 6.68
C LEU A 183 6.45 15.13 8.07
N LEU A 184 7.24 15.03 9.14
CA LEU A 184 6.74 15.15 10.52
C LEU A 184 6.23 16.56 10.82
N ASP A 185 6.93 17.61 10.39
CA ASP A 185 6.50 19.00 10.57
C ASP A 185 5.17 19.26 9.83
N LEU A 186 5.01 18.77 8.60
CA LEU A 186 3.76 18.86 7.86
C LEU A 186 2.59 18.14 8.57
N ALA A 187 2.85 17.00 9.21
CA ALA A 187 1.83 16.32 10.02
C ALA A 187 1.42 17.17 11.23
N VAL A 188 2.38 17.84 11.88
CA VAL A 188 2.09 18.77 12.99
C VAL A 188 1.29 19.98 12.51
N GLU A 189 1.65 20.58 11.39
CA GLU A 189 0.93 21.72 10.80
C GLU A 189 -0.50 21.34 10.37
N ALA A 190 -0.72 20.10 9.94
CA ALA A 190 -2.05 19.58 9.62
C ALA A 190 -2.91 19.25 10.86
N GLY A 191 -2.43 19.53 12.07
CA GLY A 191 -3.18 19.31 13.31
C GLY A 191 -3.03 17.92 13.90
N PHE A 192 -1.88 17.29 13.72
CA PHE A 192 -1.54 16.00 14.35
C PHE A 192 -0.35 16.12 15.32
N ARG A 193 -0.22 15.12 16.17
CA ARG A 193 1.02 14.86 16.94
C ARG A 193 1.50 13.45 16.57
N PRO A 194 2.76 13.30 16.14
CA PRO A 194 3.36 11.99 15.93
C PRO A 194 3.50 11.25 17.28
N GLU A 195 2.77 10.13 17.42
CA GLU A 195 2.86 9.26 18.59
C GLU A 195 4.00 8.25 18.40
N TRP A 196 4.10 7.70 17.18
CA TRP A 196 5.17 6.79 16.77
C TRP A 196 5.66 7.13 15.38
N THR A 197 6.98 7.08 15.22
CA THR A 197 7.66 7.24 13.93
C THR A 197 8.58 6.04 13.73
N GLU A 198 8.33 5.27 12.69
CA GLU A 198 9.16 4.13 12.28
C GLU A 198 9.42 4.23 10.78
N THR A 199 10.52 3.65 10.31
CA THR A 199 10.83 3.59 8.88
C THR A 199 11.11 2.16 8.48
N ALA A 200 10.69 1.77 7.28
CA ALA A 200 11.05 0.49 6.71
C ALA A 200 12.57 0.39 6.58
N ASP A 201 13.12 -0.76 6.97
CA ASP A 201 14.54 -1.02 6.82
C ASP A 201 14.89 -1.61 5.45
N ALA A 202 16.18 -1.76 5.18
CA ALA A 202 16.64 -2.28 3.89
C ALA A 202 16.17 -3.72 3.62
N GLY A 203 16.04 -4.55 4.66
CA GLY A 203 15.55 -5.91 4.53
C GLY A 203 14.08 -5.96 4.15
N GLU A 204 13.24 -5.09 4.74
CA GLU A 204 11.82 -4.96 4.39
C GLU A 204 11.64 -4.52 2.93
N TRP A 205 12.46 -3.58 2.45
CA TRP A 205 12.47 -3.18 1.05
C TRP A 205 12.92 -4.32 0.12
N GLU A 206 13.99 -5.04 0.46
CA GLU A 206 14.48 -6.16 -0.34
C GLU A 206 13.47 -7.30 -0.42
N GLU A 207 12.79 -7.62 0.68
CA GLU A 207 11.72 -8.61 0.71
C GLU A 207 10.53 -8.17 -0.14
N PHE A 208 10.07 -6.93 0.02
CA PHE A 208 8.95 -6.39 -0.76
C PHE A 208 9.24 -6.41 -2.25
N GLU A 209 10.36 -5.85 -2.68
CA GLU A 209 10.73 -5.74 -4.09
C GLU A 209 10.98 -7.10 -4.74
N SER A 210 11.56 -8.03 -4.00
CA SER A 210 11.76 -9.40 -4.47
C SER A 210 10.42 -10.13 -4.61
N ALA A 211 9.56 -10.08 -3.60
CA ALA A 211 8.26 -10.74 -3.60
C ALA A 211 7.29 -10.14 -4.64
N TYR A 212 7.41 -8.83 -4.92
CA TYR A 212 6.64 -8.15 -5.97
C TYR A 212 6.85 -8.75 -7.35
N GLN A 213 8.04 -9.29 -7.64
CA GLN A 213 8.43 -9.82 -8.94
C GLN A 213 8.49 -11.36 -8.97
N ALA A 214 8.75 -12.00 -7.83
CA ALA A 214 9.22 -13.39 -7.75
C ALA A 214 8.31 -14.41 -8.46
N ASP A 215 7.00 -14.33 -8.32
CA ASP A 215 6.05 -15.25 -8.95
C ASP A 215 6.00 -15.06 -10.47
N THR A 216 6.08 -13.80 -10.91
CA THR A 216 6.08 -13.45 -12.33
C THR A 216 7.42 -13.82 -13.01
N GLU A 217 8.56 -13.67 -12.31
CA GLU A 217 9.89 -14.14 -12.80
C GLU A 217 9.91 -15.67 -12.98
N VAL A 218 9.38 -16.42 -12.01
CA VAL A 218 9.26 -17.89 -12.10
C VAL A 218 8.34 -18.27 -13.25
N TRP A 219 7.20 -17.59 -13.40
CA TRP A 219 6.29 -17.82 -14.51
C TRP A 219 6.98 -17.56 -15.86
N LEU A 220 7.68 -16.44 -16.00
CA LEU A 220 8.40 -16.06 -17.22
C LEU A 220 9.48 -17.07 -17.61
N ALA A 221 10.23 -17.60 -16.63
CA ALA A 221 11.23 -18.64 -16.84
C ALA A 221 10.61 -19.95 -17.38
N GLY A 222 9.39 -20.27 -16.94
CA GLY A 222 8.66 -21.46 -17.39
C GLY A 222 7.86 -21.29 -18.70
N HIS A 223 7.66 -20.05 -19.16
CA HIS A 223 6.81 -19.74 -20.31
C HIS A 223 7.48 -18.76 -21.30
N PRO A 224 8.71 -19.06 -21.79
CA PRO A 224 9.49 -18.13 -22.62
C PRO A 224 8.81 -17.77 -23.95
N ASP A 225 7.99 -18.68 -24.49
CA ASP A 225 7.31 -18.52 -25.77
C ASP A 225 5.84 -18.07 -25.63
N HIS A 226 5.41 -17.73 -24.42
CA HIS A 226 4.04 -17.26 -24.21
C HIS A 226 3.81 -15.90 -24.88
N PRO A 227 2.65 -15.62 -25.50
CA PRO A 227 2.38 -14.35 -26.18
C PRO A 227 2.67 -13.09 -25.32
N ARG A 228 2.53 -13.19 -24.00
CA ARG A 228 2.81 -12.10 -23.06
C ARG A 228 4.25 -12.08 -22.53
N ALA A 229 5.11 -13.07 -22.87
CA ALA A 229 6.44 -13.20 -22.27
C ALA A 229 7.31 -11.97 -22.53
N ALA A 230 7.32 -11.44 -23.76
CA ALA A 230 8.13 -10.27 -24.11
C ALA A 230 7.73 -9.02 -23.32
N ALA A 231 6.43 -8.69 -23.28
CA ALA A 231 5.92 -7.54 -22.53
C ALA A 231 6.09 -7.71 -21.01
N THR A 232 5.95 -8.94 -20.51
CA THR A 232 6.17 -9.24 -19.09
C THR A 232 7.63 -9.04 -18.71
N ARG A 233 8.57 -9.53 -19.52
CA ARG A 233 10.02 -9.33 -19.33
C ARG A 233 10.38 -7.85 -19.31
N GLU A 234 9.94 -7.09 -20.31
CA GLU A 234 10.20 -5.65 -20.36
C GLU A 234 9.71 -4.91 -19.11
N ARG A 235 8.52 -5.26 -18.61
CA ARG A 235 7.98 -4.68 -17.38
C ARG A 235 8.82 -5.04 -16.15
N LEU A 236 9.23 -6.31 -16.00
CA LEU A 236 10.07 -6.75 -14.87
C LEU A 236 11.47 -6.11 -14.92
N ASP A 237 12.10 -6.06 -16.08
CA ASP A 237 13.42 -5.45 -16.26
C ASP A 237 13.38 -3.95 -15.95
N ARG A 238 12.33 -3.25 -16.37
CA ARG A 238 12.11 -1.83 -16.06
C ARG A 238 11.91 -1.62 -14.56
N HIS A 239 11.05 -2.41 -13.92
CA HIS A 239 10.80 -2.30 -12.48
C HIS A 239 12.09 -2.54 -11.68
N ARG A 240 12.85 -3.57 -12.03
CA ARG A 240 14.15 -3.85 -11.41
C ARG A 240 15.15 -2.71 -11.57
N ALA A 241 15.22 -2.09 -12.75
CA ALA A 241 16.09 -0.94 -13.00
C ALA A 241 15.66 0.27 -12.14
N GLN A 242 14.35 0.53 -12.02
CA GLN A 242 13.81 1.58 -11.17
C GLN A 242 14.16 1.32 -9.69
N TRP A 243 13.95 0.10 -9.19
CA TRP A 243 14.34 -0.25 -7.83
C TRP A 243 15.81 0.00 -7.56
N MET A 244 16.71 -0.41 -8.46
CA MET A 244 18.14 -0.13 -8.28
C MET A 244 18.45 1.37 -8.21
N SER A 245 17.63 2.22 -8.83
CA SER A 245 17.82 3.67 -8.80
C SER A 245 17.34 4.32 -7.50
N TYR A 246 16.25 3.84 -6.89
CA TYR A 246 15.77 4.40 -5.62
C TYR A 246 16.21 3.64 -4.38
N ARG A 247 16.88 2.49 -4.51
CA ARG A 247 17.38 1.69 -3.38
C ARG A 247 18.32 2.50 -2.49
N GLY A 248 17.96 2.66 -1.20
CA GLY A 248 18.72 3.47 -0.24
C GLY A 248 18.60 5.00 -0.45
N VAL A 249 17.66 5.42 -1.29
CA VAL A 249 17.29 6.84 -1.50
C VAL A 249 15.87 7.09 -1.04
N LEU A 250 14.93 6.30 -1.55
CA LEU A 250 13.53 6.34 -1.13
C LEU A 250 13.37 5.47 0.14
N GLY A 251 12.71 6.03 1.13
CA GLY A 251 12.26 5.34 2.34
C GLY A 251 10.74 5.29 2.40
N LEU A 252 10.19 4.44 3.27
CA LEU A 252 8.79 4.46 3.68
C LEU A 252 8.71 4.65 5.18
N ALA A 253 8.02 5.71 5.62
CA ALA A 253 7.74 5.98 7.03
C ALA A 253 6.37 5.43 7.41
N TYR A 254 6.27 4.87 8.61
CA TYR A 254 5.02 4.50 9.27
C TYR A 254 4.82 5.43 10.45
N LEU A 255 3.89 6.38 10.30
CA LEU A 255 3.58 7.39 11.31
C LEU A 255 2.25 7.06 11.98
N THR A 256 2.27 6.78 13.29
CA THR A 256 1.04 6.78 14.08
C THR A 256 0.79 8.22 14.56
N LEU A 257 -0.29 8.81 14.10
CA LEU A 257 -0.64 10.21 14.31
C LEU A 257 -1.87 10.34 15.22
N VAL A 258 -1.80 11.29 16.16
CA VAL A 258 -2.91 11.64 17.07
C VAL A 258 -3.47 12.99 16.64
N PRO A 259 -4.78 13.12 16.34
CA PRO A 259 -5.39 14.41 16.03
C PRO A 259 -5.36 15.33 17.26
N VAL A 260 -4.95 16.58 17.06
CA VAL A 260 -5.03 17.64 18.07
C VAL A 260 -6.48 18.12 18.14
N ARG A 261 -6.99 18.32 19.37
CA ARG A 261 -8.35 18.83 19.64
C ARG A 261 -8.42 20.34 19.48
#